data_ae0d80b793a388a2ae46cbbe92038e9d
#
_entry.id   ae0d80b793a388a2ae46cbbe92038e9d
#
_cell.length_a   1.000
_cell.length_b   1.000
_cell.length_c   1.000
_cell.angle_alpha   90.00
_cell.angle_beta   90.00
_cell.angle_gamma   90.00
#
_symmetry.space_group_name_H-M   'P 1'
#
loop_
_entity.id
_entity.type
_entity.pdbx_description
1 polymer ?
#
loop_
_entity_poly.entity_id
_entity_poly.type
_entity_poly.pdbx_seq_one_letter_code
_entity_poly.pdbx_strand_id
1 'polypeptide(L)'
;MHPWYQNVGRSLVYTCPPGSKSNGFGDNSEKGSEPNRLVAAFADYLACETGDSYAGWYAGECRELLRRDYELRLYRMCTEQDYNTAFPAGADKMVWYKDAGEVAMHSAPEDVEKDLALSFRSSTFGSGSHTTASQNAFNLLYKGVDVYRSTGYYQNFSDAHNLMSYRHTRAHNSLLVNGIGQPYSTEGYGSVMRAMGGQHISYCLGDASHAYRSISNDPMWVDYFKQAGIEQTPENGLGATPLTKYRRHVLMLHPHTVIVYDELEASEAVRWEWLLHSPTEFKIDAVKKTLSTDNKTKGWVAVTQLFGGHVFTLSQTDRFVVPPAITGAEYPNQWHLTARVDGCSATRFLAIIQVGDEAVSIVNRDGDTFNVGDWTIKAVLDASKAPELTVSHRTEQAVFSYGTDNPALNGNFYSRQYTGSSLLYDEIDGAYQVVEMTDRSPISTRVVNQ
;
A
#
# COMPACT_ATOMS: atom_id res chain seq x y z
N MET A 1 9.02 8.07 -30.34
CA MET A 1 9.61 7.77 -29.00
C MET A 1 8.85 6.61 -28.39
N HIS A 2 9.50 5.71 -27.65
CA HIS A 2 8.82 4.58 -27.00
C HIS A 2 7.85 5.10 -25.92
N PRO A 3 6.62 4.54 -25.77
CA PRO A 3 5.61 5.01 -24.82
C PRO A 3 6.09 5.09 -23.36
N TRP A 4 7.08 4.27 -22.99
CA TRP A 4 7.70 4.31 -21.66
C TRP A 4 8.24 5.72 -21.30
N TYR A 5 8.92 6.38 -22.23
CA TYR A 5 9.46 7.72 -22.01
C TYR A 5 8.38 8.80 -21.86
N GLN A 6 7.18 8.54 -22.37
CA GLN A 6 6.04 9.46 -22.26
C GLN A 6 5.26 9.30 -20.94
N ASN A 7 5.50 8.20 -20.22
CA ASN A 7 4.73 7.86 -19.01
C ASN A 7 5.58 7.77 -17.74
N VAL A 8 6.91 7.73 -17.86
CA VAL A 8 7.79 7.51 -16.69
C VAL A 8 7.82 8.71 -15.74
N GLY A 9 7.61 9.94 -16.22
CA GLY A 9 7.50 11.12 -15.37
C GLY A 9 6.39 11.00 -14.33
N ARG A 10 5.22 10.46 -14.74
CA ARG A 10 4.13 10.13 -13.83
C ARG A 10 4.57 9.14 -12.74
N SER A 11 5.37 8.13 -13.08
CA SER A 11 5.90 7.18 -12.09
C SER A 11 6.78 7.87 -11.04
N LEU A 12 7.62 8.82 -11.45
CA LEU A 12 8.45 9.57 -10.50
C LEU A 12 7.59 10.33 -9.47
N VAL A 13 6.55 11.00 -9.92
CA VAL A 13 5.63 11.77 -9.07
C VAL A 13 4.90 10.86 -8.07
N TYR A 14 4.37 9.70 -8.52
CA TYR A 14 3.54 8.84 -7.67
C TYR A 14 4.34 7.86 -6.80
N THR A 15 5.64 7.71 -7.01
CA THR A 15 6.47 6.82 -6.18
C THR A 15 7.43 7.55 -5.26
N CYS A 16 7.91 8.72 -5.66
CA CYS A 16 8.85 9.52 -4.87
C CYS A 16 8.76 11.00 -5.25
N PRO A 17 7.67 11.71 -4.89
CA PRO A 17 7.56 13.13 -5.19
C PRO A 17 8.64 13.94 -4.47
N PRO A 18 9.04 15.11 -5.00
CA PRO A 18 10.00 16.00 -4.35
C PRO A 18 9.58 16.35 -2.91
N GLY A 19 10.53 16.26 -1.97
CA GLY A 19 10.26 16.53 -0.55
C GLY A 19 9.65 15.37 0.23
N SER A 20 9.39 14.22 -0.42
CA SER A 20 8.87 13.01 0.21
C SER A 20 9.89 11.89 0.26
N LYS A 21 9.73 11.01 1.23
CA LYS A 21 10.34 9.67 1.15
C LYS A 21 9.75 8.89 -0.01
N SER A 22 10.52 7.92 -0.52
CA SER A 22 10.00 6.95 -1.47
C SER A 22 8.88 6.12 -0.86
N ASN A 23 7.80 5.94 -1.57
CA ASN A 23 6.67 5.08 -1.18
C ASN A 23 6.75 3.67 -1.78
N GLY A 24 7.87 3.32 -2.43
CA GLY A 24 8.06 2.05 -3.13
C GLY A 24 8.39 0.85 -2.24
N PHE A 25 8.55 -0.29 -2.88
CA PHE A 25 8.94 -1.57 -2.30
C PHE A 25 10.29 -2.03 -2.89
N GLY A 26 10.95 -2.98 -2.20
CA GLY A 26 12.21 -3.56 -2.61
C GLY A 26 13.41 -3.04 -1.83
N ASP A 27 14.58 -3.53 -2.21
CA ASP A 27 15.84 -3.22 -1.52
C ASP A 27 16.14 -1.72 -1.52
N ASN A 28 16.60 -1.20 -0.38
CA ASN A 28 16.88 0.21 -0.12
C ASN A 28 15.66 1.17 -0.18
N SER A 29 14.44 0.67 -0.29
CA SER A 29 13.26 1.54 -0.28
C SER A 29 13.19 2.39 1.00
N GLU A 30 13.72 1.91 2.12
CA GLU A 30 13.80 2.62 3.39
C GLU A 30 14.73 3.85 3.36
N LYS A 31 15.70 3.87 2.44
CA LYS A 31 16.67 4.97 2.27
C LYS A 31 16.21 6.06 1.31
N GLY A 32 15.19 5.78 0.51
CA GLY A 32 14.62 6.73 -0.41
C GLY A 32 14.00 7.90 0.36
N SER A 33 14.64 9.06 0.36
CA SER A 33 14.18 10.19 1.15
C SER A 33 14.05 11.49 0.37
N GLU A 34 14.65 11.59 -0.80
CA GLU A 34 14.55 12.78 -1.65
C GLU A 34 15.00 12.43 -3.06
N PRO A 35 14.54 13.15 -4.07
CA PRO A 35 15.05 12.98 -5.42
C PRO A 35 16.55 13.29 -5.40
N ASN A 36 17.33 12.29 -5.74
CA ASN A 36 18.75 12.52 -5.95
C ASN A 36 18.95 13.29 -7.27
N ARG A 37 20.15 13.82 -7.45
CA ARG A 37 20.49 14.61 -8.65
C ARG A 37 20.25 13.87 -9.96
N LEU A 38 20.39 12.53 -9.99
CA LEU A 38 20.17 11.73 -11.20
C LEU A 38 18.69 11.63 -11.55
N VAL A 39 17.82 11.50 -10.56
CA VAL A 39 16.36 11.49 -10.77
C VAL A 39 15.87 12.84 -11.23
N ALA A 40 16.35 13.93 -10.61
CA ALA A 40 16.04 15.29 -11.02
C ALA A 40 16.50 15.58 -12.47
N ALA A 41 17.72 15.12 -12.82
CA ALA A 41 18.26 15.23 -14.16
C ALA A 41 17.45 14.44 -15.19
N PHE A 42 17.04 13.27 -14.83
CA PHE A 42 16.24 12.43 -15.71
C PHE A 42 14.86 13.06 -15.95
N ALA A 43 14.22 13.63 -14.93
CA ALA A 43 12.97 14.39 -15.07
C ALA A 43 13.16 15.62 -15.98
N ASP A 44 14.23 16.38 -15.81
CA ASP A 44 14.56 17.53 -16.67
C ASP A 44 14.75 17.09 -18.14
N TYR A 45 15.51 16.02 -18.37
CA TYR A 45 15.68 15.43 -19.70
C TYR A 45 14.35 15.02 -20.32
N LEU A 46 13.51 14.30 -19.58
CA LEU A 46 12.19 13.86 -20.05
C LEU A 46 11.30 15.04 -20.42
N ALA A 47 11.27 16.08 -19.59
CA ALA A 47 10.49 17.28 -19.85
C ALA A 47 10.93 17.97 -21.13
N CYS A 48 12.24 18.12 -21.35
CA CYS A 48 12.80 18.71 -22.57
C CYS A 48 12.49 17.89 -23.82
N GLU A 49 12.70 16.58 -23.77
CA GLU A 49 12.66 15.73 -24.97
C GLU A 49 11.23 15.25 -25.31
N THR A 50 10.35 15.14 -24.31
CA THR A 50 9.02 14.54 -24.51
C THR A 50 7.87 15.52 -24.31
N GLY A 51 8.09 16.63 -23.62
CA GLY A 51 7.04 17.53 -23.16
C GLY A 51 6.19 16.92 -22.04
N ASP A 52 6.67 15.88 -21.34
CA ASP A 52 5.96 15.25 -20.23
C ASP A 52 5.73 16.26 -19.10
N SER A 53 4.46 16.54 -18.80
CA SER A 53 4.08 17.55 -17.83
C SER A 53 4.38 17.14 -16.38
N TYR A 54 4.33 15.84 -16.04
CA TYR A 54 4.74 15.35 -14.72
C TYR A 54 6.24 15.50 -14.52
N ALA A 55 7.04 15.16 -15.53
CA ALA A 55 8.47 15.35 -15.51
C ALA A 55 8.85 16.83 -15.44
N GLY A 56 8.11 17.70 -16.14
CA GLY A 56 8.28 19.14 -16.09
C GLY A 56 8.06 19.74 -14.71
N TRP A 57 6.97 19.36 -14.06
CA TRP A 57 6.69 19.75 -12.69
C TRP A 57 7.78 19.24 -11.73
N TYR A 58 8.11 17.94 -11.79
CA TYR A 58 9.13 17.32 -10.95
C TYR A 58 10.49 18.04 -11.05
N ALA A 59 10.94 18.33 -12.27
CA ALA A 59 12.18 19.06 -12.51
C ALA A 59 12.10 20.52 -12.03
N GLY A 60 10.91 21.13 -12.11
CA GLY A 60 10.63 22.47 -11.58
C GLY A 60 10.84 22.54 -10.07
N GLU A 61 10.29 21.57 -9.33
CA GLU A 61 10.48 21.45 -7.87
C GLU A 61 11.95 21.15 -7.50
N CYS A 62 12.68 20.45 -8.36
CA CYS A 62 14.11 20.12 -8.17
C CYS A 62 15.07 21.19 -8.72
N ARG A 63 14.59 22.37 -9.10
CA ARG A 63 15.40 23.41 -9.80
C ARG A 63 16.68 23.80 -9.07
N GLU A 64 16.65 23.92 -7.75
CA GLU A 64 17.84 24.26 -6.97
C GLU A 64 18.89 23.14 -6.96
N LEU A 65 18.44 21.89 -6.95
CA LEU A 65 19.31 20.72 -7.07
C LEU A 65 19.99 20.69 -8.44
N LEU A 66 19.23 20.94 -9.51
CA LEU A 66 19.74 20.98 -10.89
C LEU A 66 20.75 22.11 -11.11
N ARG A 67 20.56 23.27 -10.48
CA ARG A 67 21.52 24.40 -10.58
C ARG A 67 22.89 24.11 -9.98
N ARG A 68 22.96 23.20 -9.01
CA ARG A 68 24.21 22.84 -8.32
C ARG A 68 24.98 21.75 -9.03
N ASP A 69 24.37 21.07 -10.01
CA ASP A 69 25.03 19.98 -10.73
C ASP A 69 25.75 20.50 -12.00
N TYR A 70 27.07 20.38 -12.03
CA TYR A 70 27.88 20.91 -13.11
C TYR A 70 27.68 20.16 -14.43
N GLU A 71 27.55 18.85 -14.39
CA GLU A 71 27.41 18.02 -15.59
C GLU A 71 26.07 18.28 -16.27
N LEU A 72 24.99 18.32 -15.48
CA LEU A 72 23.66 18.65 -15.97
C LEU A 72 23.55 20.08 -16.47
N ARG A 73 24.21 21.00 -15.80
CA ARG A 73 24.25 22.41 -16.24
C ARG A 73 24.85 22.55 -17.63
N LEU A 74 25.89 21.78 -17.93
CA LEU A 74 26.50 21.79 -19.26
C LEU A 74 25.55 21.24 -20.33
N TYR A 75 24.84 20.14 -20.01
CA TYR A 75 23.83 19.56 -20.90
C TYR A 75 22.71 20.58 -21.19
N ARG A 76 22.16 21.21 -20.17
CA ARG A 76 21.09 22.22 -20.31
C ARG A 76 21.54 23.45 -21.14
N MET A 77 22.77 23.89 -21.03
CA MET A 77 23.30 24.97 -21.89
C MET A 77 23.31 24.59 -23.38
N CYS A 78 23.38 23.30 -23.69
CA CYS A 78 23.37 22.81 -25.07
C CYS A 78 21.96 22.50 -25.60
N THR A 79 20.96 22.35 -24.70
CA THR A 79 19.61 21.86 -25.05
C THR A 79 18.52 22.80 -24.57
N GLU A 80 18.80 24.10 -24.37
CA GLU A 80 17.83 25.08 -23.84
C GLU A 80 16.44 24.95 -24.49
N GLN A 81 15.54 24.26 -23.79
CA GLN A 81 14.12 24.24 -24.09
C GLN A 81 13.36 24.58 -22.80
N ASP A 82 12.46 25.55 -22.91
CA ASP A 82 11.52 25.85 -21.84
C ASP A 82 10.39 24.80 -21.84
N TYR A 83 10.12 24.22 -20.69
CA TYR A 83 8.99 23.33 -20.48
C TYR A 83 8.08 23.86 -19.35
N ASN A 84 6.84 23.42 -19.37
CA ASN A 84 5.88 23.78 -18.33
C ASN A 84 6.23 23.11 -17.01
N THR A 85 6.29 23.87 -15.93
CA THR A 85 6.57 23.39 -14.55
C THR A 85 5.32 23.37 -13.67
N ALA A 86 4.13 23.66 -14.20
CA ALA A 86 2.89 23.53 -13.45
C ALA A 86 2.52 22.05 -13.28
N PHE A 87 1.93 21.69 -12.14
CA PHE A 87 1.39 20.35 -11.94
C PHE A 87 0.28 20.09 -12.98
N PRO A 88 0.19 18.88 -13.54
CA PRO A 88 -0.81 18.57 -14.56
C PRO A 88 -2.24 18.74 -14.02
N ALA A 89 -3.04 19.55 -14.69
CA ALA A 89 -4.44 19.72 -14.35
C ALA A 89 -5.22 18.41 -14.56
N GLY A 90 -6.09 18.06 -13.61
CA GLY A 90 -6.87 16.83 -13.68
C GLY A 90 -6.04 15.55 -13.46
N ALA A 91 -4.90 15.65 -12.76
CA ALA A 91 -4.10 14.48 -12.39
C ALA A 91 -4.94 13.51 -11.53
N ASP A 92 -4.82 12.23 -11.84
CA ASP A 92 -5.52 11.19 -11.10
C ASP A 92 -5.06 11.12 -9.63
N LYS A 93 -5.95 10.69 -8.75
CA LYS A 93 -5.59 10.38 -7.35
C LYS A 93 -4.92 9.00 -7.21
N MET A 94 -4.89 8.20 -8.27
CA MET A 94 -4.35 6.85 -8.22
C MET A 94 -3.68 6.47 -9.55
N VAL A 95 -2.60 5.69 -9.44
CA VAL A 95 -1.95 5.03 -10.59
C VAL A 95 -1.82 3.54 -10.32
N TRP A 96 -2.24 2.74 -11.29
CA TRP A 96 -2.05 1.30 -11.29
C TRP A 96 -0.96 0.90 -12.29
N TYR A 97 0.17 0.43 -11.78
CA TYR A 97 1.27 -0.15 -12.56
C TYR A 97 1.00 -1.64 -12.77
N LYS A 98 0.15 -1.95 -13.75
CA LYS A 98 -0.39 -3.32 -13.97
C LYS A 98 0.70 -4.37 -14.08
N ASP A 99 1.74 -4.10 -14.85
CA ASP A 99 2.82 -5.05 -15.12
C ASP A 99 3.75 -5.25 -13.91
N ALA A 100 3.88 -4.23 -13.06
CA ALA A 100 4.64 -4.33 -11.81
C ALA A 100 3.84 -4.97 -10.67
N GLY A 101 2.51 -4.94 -10.74
CA GLY A 101 1.63 -5.36 -9.66
C GLY A 101 1.65 -4.38 -8.48
N GLU A 102 1.71 -3.07 -8.77
CA GLU A 102 1.77 -2.01 -7.77
C GLU A 102 0.69 -0.95 -8.03
N VAL A 103 0.22 -0.34 -6.95
CA VAL A 103 -0.73 0.78 -6.98
C VAL A 103 -0.19 1.89 -6.08
N ALA A 104 -0.24 3.12 -6.56
CA ALA A 104 0.03 4.33 -5.78
C ALA A 104 -1.24 5.17 -5.70
N MET A 105 -1.58 5.63 -4.49
CA MET A 105 -2.74 6.50 -4.21
C MET A 105 -2.25 7.73 -3.48
N HIS A 106 -2.74 8.90 -3.87
CA HIS A 106 -2.37 10.19 -3.29
C HIS A 106 -3.60 11.06 -3.04
N SER A 107 -3.63 11.74 -1.92
CA SER A 107 -4.69 12.72 -1.64
C SER A 107 -4.42 14.07 -2.30
N ALA A 108 -3.15 14.49 -2.37
CA ALA A 108 -2.69 15.76 -2.94
C ALA A 108 -1.28 15.60 -3.54
N PRO A 109 -1.13 14.90 -4.68
CA PRO A 109 0.20 14.59 -5.23
C PRO A 109 1.01 15.83 -5.62
N GLU A 110 0.36 16.99 -5.75
CA GLU A 110 0.97 18.28 -6.02
C GLU A 110 1.53 19.01 -4.78
N ASP A 111 1.13 18.60 -3.57
CA ASP A 111 1.48 19.27 -2.32
C ASP A 111 1.84 18.26 -1.23
N VAL A 112 3.13 17.96 -1.11
CA VAL A 112 3.64 16.96 -0.16
C VAL A 112 3.26 17.25 1.30
N GLU A 113 3.08 18.52 1.69
CA GLU A 113 2.71 18.90 3.06
C GLU A 113 1.21 18.65 3.39
N LYS A 114 0.41 18.29 2.39
CA LYS A 114 -0.99 17.89 2.55
C LYS A 114 -1.26 16.46 2.13
N ASP A 115 -0.29 15.83 1.47
CA ASP A 115 -0.48 14.54 0.83
C ASP A 115 -0.47 13.37 1.82
N LEU A 116 -1.53 12.57 1.78
CA LEU A 116 -1.57 11.21 2.28
C LEU A 116 -1.28 10.29 1.09
N ALA A 117 -0.13 9.63 1.12
CA ALA A 117 0.34 8.75 0.05
C ALA A 117 0.35 7.29 0.51
N LEU A 118 -0.29 6.42 -0.26
CA LEU A 118 -0.32 4.98 -0.03
C LEU A 118 0.25 4.26 -1.24
N SER A 119 1.15 3.32 -1.01
CA SER A 119 1.52 2.33 -2.00
C SER A 119 1.06 0.94 -1.57
N PHE A 120 0.64 0.14 -2.54
CA PHE A 120 0.22 -1.23 -2.37
C PHE A 120 0.91 -2.12 -3.39
N ARG A 121 1.33 -3.31 -2.97
CA ARG A 121 2.00 -4.27 -3.83
C ARG A 121 1.37 -5.66 -3.75
N SER A 122 1.03 -6.22 -4.91
CA SER A 122 0.71 -7.63 -5.12
C SER A 122 1.14 -8.01 -6.54
N SER A 123 2.33 -8.59 -6.67
CA SER A 123 3.03 -8.73 -7.95
C SER A 123 3.10 -10.18 -8.43
N THR A 124 2.87 -10.37 -9.73
CA THR A 124 3.01 -11.67 -10.40
C THR A 124 4.45 -12.14 -10.52
N PHE A 125 5.42 -11.27 -10.25
CA PHE A 125 6.86 -11.61 -10.25
C PHE A 125 7.35 -12.21 -8.92
N GLY A 126 6.46 -12.37 -7.93
CA GLY A 126 6.82 -12.93 -6.63
C GLY A 126 7.77 -12.04 -5.84
N SER A 127 8.73 -12.69 -5.16
CA SER A 127 9.70 -12.07 -4.24
C SER A 127 11.14 -12.46 -4.56
N GLY A 128 11.47 -12.65 -5.84
CA GLY A 128 12.83 -12.93 -6.29
C GLY A 128 13.70 -11.68 -6.41
N SER A 129 15.02 -11.84 -6.51
CA SER A 129 16.00 -10.77 -6.70
C SER A 129 15.85 -9.63 -5.68
N HIS A 130 15.74 -8.37 -6.11
CA HIS A 130 15.67 -7.18 -5.26
C HIS A 130 14.28 -6.92 -4.63
N THR A 131 13.29 -7.77 -4.88
CA THR A 131 11.96 -7.63 -4.29
C THR A 131 11.86 -8.39 -2.96
N THR A 132 11.02 -7.89 -2.05
CA THR A 132 10.79 -8.47 -0.73
C THR A 132 9.58 -9.41 -0.72
N ALA A 133 9.45 -10.27 0.29
CA ALA A 133 8.31 -11.15 0.48
C ALA A 133 7.10 -10.38 1.04
N SER A 134 6.54 -9.49 0.22
CA SER A 134 5.60 -8.43 0.61
C SER A 134 4.31 -8.39 -0.24
N GLN A 135 3.82 -9.55 -0.69
CA GLN A 135 2.54 -9.58 -1.41
C GLN A 135 1.40 -9.13 -0.49
N ASN A 136 0.49 -8.33 -1.04
CA ASN A 136 -0.58 -7.66 -0.32
C ASN A 136 -0.11 -6.74 0.82
N ALA A 137 1.13 -6.23 0.77
CA ALA A 137 1.60 -5.21 1.70
C ALA A 137 1.26 -3.80 1.22
N PHE A 138 1.17 -2.87 2.16
CA PHE A 138 1.04 -1.45 1.89
C PHE A 138 2.05 -0.64 2.71
N ASN A 139 2.43 0.52 2.20
CA ASN A 139 3.12 1.58 2.93
C ASN A 139 2.25 2.83 2.93
N LEU A 140 2.32 3.63 3.99
CA LEU A 140 1.54 4.84 4.17
C LEU A 140 2.45 5.97 4.64
N LEU A 141 2.45 7.08 3.90
CA LEU A 141 3.17 8.30 4.21
C LEU A 141 2.17 9.44 4.40
N TYR A 142 2.51 10.39 5.26
CA TYR A 142 1.81 11.66 5.35
C TYR A 142 2.81 12.80 5.50
N LYS A 143 2.62 13.88 4.76
CA LYS A 143 3.56 15.00 4.69
C LYS A 143 4.99 14.56 4.33
N GLY A 144 5.10 13.58 3.43
CA GLY A 144 6.36 13.06 2.93
C GLY A 144 7.16 12.19 3.90
N VAL A 145 6.60 11.80 5.05
CA VAL A 145 7.27 10.95 6.05
C VAL A 145 6.45 9.71 6.39
N ASP A 146 7.13 8.67 6.88
CA ASP A 146 6.49 7.38 7.18
C ASP A 146 5.46 7.50 8.31
N VAL A 147 4.27 6.98 8.06
CA VAL A 147 3.23 6.67 9.05
C VAL A 147 3.32 5.19 9.37
N TYR A 148 3.07 4.34 8.36
CA TYR A 148 3.21 2.89 8.41
C TYR A 148 4.07 2.43 7.25
N ARG A 149 5.14 1.72 7.56
CA ARG A 149 6.10 1.28 6.57
C ARG A 149 6.69 -0.07 6.91
N SER A 150 7.11 -0.81 5.89
CA SER A 150 7.97 -1.97 6.03
C SER A 150 9.21 -1.64 6.86
N THR A 151 9.60 -2.55 7.75
CA THR A 151 10.72 -2.37 8.70
C THR A 151 11.97 -3.12 8.26
N GLY A 152 13.07 -2.92 9.00
CA GLY A 152 14.38 -3.49 8.70
C GLY A 152 15.20 -2.61 7.79
N TYR A 153 16.41 -3.08 7.50
CA TYR A 153 17.42 -2.32 6.78
C TYR A 153 18.18 -3.20 5.81
N TYR A 154 18.29 -2.76 4.57
CA TYR A 154 19.12 -3.46 3.61
C TYR A 154 20.59 -3.15 3.86
N GLN A 155 21.34 -4.12 4.35
CA GLN A 155 22.78 -4.01 4.59
C GLN A 155 23.58 -4.85 3.60
N ASN A 156 23.18 -6.09 3.38
CA ASN A 156 23.79 -7.02 2.43
C ASN A 156 22.76 -8.06 2.01
N PHE A 157 22.90 -8.61 0.81
CA PHE A 157 21.98 -9.60 0.25
C PHE A 157 21.91 -10.90 1.05
N SER A 158 23.05 -11.36 1.57
CA SER A 158 23.21 -12.67 2.23
C SER A 158 23.29 -12.60 3.76
N ASP A 159 23.14 -11.40 4.36
CA ASP A 159 23.19 -11.34 5.82
C ASP A 159 21.90 -11.83 6.48
N ALA A 160 22.02 -12.32 7.72
CA ALA A 160 20.91 -12.91 8.42
C ALA A 160 19.79 -11.91 8.75
N HIS A 161 20.10 -10.61 8.94
CA HIS A 161 19.09 -9.57 9.13
C HIS A 161 18.27 -9.38 7.85
N ASN A 162 18.93 -9.29 6.68
CA ASN A 162 18.23 -9.20 5.40
C ASN A 162 17.27 -10.38 5.21
N LEU A 163 17.75 -11.61 5.47
CA LEU A 163 16.95 -12.82 5.27
C LEU A 163 15.80 -12.97 6.25
N MET A 164 15.95 -12.55 7.52
CA MET A 164 14.99 -12.86 8.58
C MET A 164 14.17 -11.68 9.10
N SER A 165 14.64 -10.44 8.88
CA SER A 165 14.05 -9.24 9.50
C SER A 165 13.79 -8.10 8.54
N TYR A 166 14.28 -8.15 7.30
CA TYR A 166 14.05 -7.12 6.29
C TYR A 166 13.23 -7.64 5.12
N ARG A 167 13.68 -8.71 4.47
CA ARG A 167 13.02 -9.30 3.30
C ARG A 167 11.80 -10.16 3.65
N HIS A 168 11.81 -10.75 4.85
CA HIS A 168 10.76 -11.65 5.31
C HIS A 168 9.42 -10.90 5.48
N THR A 169 8.31 -11.57 5.20
CA THR A 169 6.93 -11.04 5.33
C THR A 169 6.65 -10.40 6.68
N ARG A 170 7.32 -10.85 7.76
CA ARG A 170 7.19 -10.27 9.10
C ARG A 170 7.61 -8.80 9.21
N ALA A 171 8.33 -8.28 8.23
CA ALA A 171 8.75 -6.88 8.16
C ALA A 171 7.74 -5.97 7.45
N HIS A 172 6.68 -6.53 6.89
CA HIS A 172 5.77 -5.81 5.99
C HIS A 172 4.36 -5.74 6.57
N ASN A 173 3.60 -4.69 6.23
CA ASN A 173 2.19 -4.53 6.60
C ASN A 173 1.32 -5.54 5.82
N SER A 174 1.46 -6.81 6.14
CA SER A 174 0.84 -7.95 5.47
C SER A 174 0.34 -8.98 6.51
N LEU A 175 0.52 -10.27 6.27
CA LEU A 175 -0.02 -11.36 7.08
C LEU A 175 1.02 -12.47 7.30
N LEU A 176 1.01 -13.12 8.47
CA LEU A 176 1.63 -14.43 8.67
C LEU A 176 0.56 -15.47 8.98
N VAL A 177 0.81 -16.71 8.57
CA VAL A 177 -0.03 -17.88 8.84
C VAL A 177 0.80 -18.88 9.66
N ASN A 178 0.40 -19.14 10.90
CA ASN A 178 1.20 -19.94 11.86
C ASN A 178 2.62 -19.40 12.09
N GLY A 179 2.83 -18.08 11.94
CA GLY A 179 4.14 -17.44 12.00
C GLY A 179 4.97 -17.54 10.70
N ILE A 180 4.44 -18.21 9.69
CA ILE A 180 5.10 -18.44 8.40
C ILE A 180 4.75 -17.33 7.42
N GLY A 181 5.77 -16.82 6.72
CA GLY A 181 5.66 -15.82 5.66
C GLY A 181 5.72 -16.41 4.26
N GLN A 182 5.87 -15.51 3.28
CA GLN A 182 5.97 -15.85 1.85
C GLN A 182 7.40 -16.30 1.50
N PRO A 183 7.58 -17.19 0.52
CA PRO A 183 8.90 -17.63 0.06
C PRO A 183 9.61 -16.54 -0.74
N TYR A 184 10.94 -16.62 -0.81
CA TYR A 184 11.78 -15.79 -1.67
C TYR A 184 11.94 -16.46 -3.03
N SER A 185 10.89 -16.38 -3.82
CA SER A 185 10.87 -16.97 -5.16
C SER A 185 9.78 -16.32 -6.00
N THR A 186 9.82 -16.59 -7.30
CA THR A 186 8.74 -16.21 -8.22
C THR A 186 7.46 -17.01 -7.99
N GLU A 187 7.52 -18.14 -7.29
CA GLU A 187 6.34 -18.93 -6.91
C GLU A 187 5.51 -18.26 -5.80
N GLY A 188 6.14 -17.39 -4.98
CA GLY A 188 5.47 -16.59 -3.96
C GLY A 188 4.79 -15.35 -4.54
N TYR A 189 4.00 -15.51 -5.59
CA TYR A 189 3.38 -14.40 -6.31
C TYR A 189 1.99 -14.03 -5.79
N GLY A 190 1.61 -12.79 -6.07
CA GLY A 190 0.26 -12.26 -5.93
C GLY A 190 -0.15 -11.53 -7.20
N SER A 191 -1.28 -10.87 -7.17
CA SER A 191 -1.75 -10.03 -8.29
C SER A 191 -2.63 -8.90 -7.77
N VAL A 192 -2.50 -7.71 -8.33
CA VAL A 192 -3.53 -6.68 -8.21
C VAL A 192 -4.64 -7.05 -9.19
N MET A 193 -5.78 -7.47 -8.67
CA MET A 193 -6.90 -7.98 -9.45
C MET A 193 -7.79 -6.87 -9.98
N ARG A 194 -7.94 -5.77 -9.21
CA ARG A 194 -8.81 -4.64 -9.52
C ARG A 194 -8.18 -3.37 -8.99
N ALA A 195 -8.33 -2.26 -9.73
CA ALA A 195 -8.01 -0.94 -9.24
C ALA A 195 -8.88 0.11 -9.95
N MET A 196 -9.48 1.02 -9.19
CA MET A 196 -10.38 2.07 -9.65
C MET A 196 -10.14 3.33 -8.82
N GLY A 197 -10.11 4.50 -9.45
CA GLY A 197 -9.95 5.78 -8.78
C GLY A 197 -10.96 6.81 -9.24
N GLY A 198 -11.43 7.62 -8.31
CA GLY A 198 -12.23 8.80 -8.52
C GLY A 198 -11.71 9.94 -7.66
N GLN A 199 -12.46 11.03 -7.61
CA GLN A 199 -12.07 12.23 -6.87
C GLN A 199 -12.10 12.00 -5.34
N HIS A 200 -13.01 11.17 -4.85
CA HIS A 200 -13.25 10.96 -3.42
C HIS A 200 -12.76 9.59 -2.91
N ILE A 201 -12.71 8.59 -3.79
CA ILE A 201 -12.35 7.21 -3.43
C ILE A 201 -11.34 6.66 -4.43
N SER A 202 -10.21 6.14 -3.92
CA SER A 202 -9.30 5.26 -4.65
C SER A 202 -9.38 3.85 -4.07
N TYR A 203 -9.37 2.83 -4.90
CA TYR A 203 -9.54 1.43 -4.51
C TYR A 203 -8.61 0.50 -5.25
N CYS A 204 -8.07 -0.50 -4.55
CA CYS A 204 -7.47 -1.68 -5.19
C CYS A 204 -7.79 -2.96 -4.42
N LEU A 205 -7.71 -4.08 -5.13
CA LEU A 205 -7.83 -5.44 -4.62
C LEU A 205 -6.61 -6.24 -5.01
N GLY A 206 -5.87 -6.73 -4.00
CA GLY A 206 -4.80 -7.70 -4.17
C GLY A 206 -5.24 -9.11 -3.80
N ASP A 207 -4.76 -10.09 -4.54
CA ASP A 207 -4.89 -11.51 -4.25
C ASP A 207 -3.51 -12.14 -4.08
N ALA A 208 -3.20 -12.58 -2.85
CA ALA A 208 -1.96 -13.26 -2.48
C ALA A 208 -2.19 -14.71 -2.05
N SER A 209 -3.28 -15.34 -2.50
CA SER A 209 -3.66 -16.71 -2.13
C SER A 209 -2.60 -17.75 -2.54
N HIS A 210 -1.78 -17.46 -3.54
CA HIS A 210 -0.68 -18.31 -3.99
C HIS A 210 0.64 -18.05 -3.24
N ALA A 211 0.77 -16.92 -2.58
CA ALA A 211 2.05 -16.44 -2.04
C ALA A 211 2.59 -17.26 -0.84
N TYR A 212 1.81 -18.18 -0.26
CA TYR A 212 2.18 -18.91 0.96
C TYR A 212 2.28 -20.42 0.79
N ARG A 213 2.39 -20.90 -0.44
CA ARG A 213 2.25 -22.34 -0.75
C ARG A 213 3.57 -23.12 -0.84
N SER A 214 4.70 -22.42 -0.85
CA SER A 214 6.01 -23.05 -1.09
C SER A 214 7.08 -22.53 -0.12
N ILE A 215 8.28 -23.10 -0.25
CA ILE A 215 9.51 -22.59 0.36
C ILE A 215 10.34 -21.87 -0.70
N SER A 216 11.36 -21.12 -0.27
CA SER A 216 12.32 -20.51 -1.19
C SER A 216 13.19 -21.58 -1.85
N ASN A 217 12.95 -21.84 -3.13
CA ASN A 217 13.63 -22.86 -3.92
C ASN A 217 14.57 -22.28 -5.00
N ASP A 218 14.62 -20.96 -5.14
CA ASP A 218 15.59 -20.29 -5.99
C ASP A 218 17.01 -20.57 -5.48
N PRO A 219 17.93 -21.07 -6.34
CA PRO A 219 19.29 -21.46 -5.93
C PRO A 219 20.05 -20.37 -5.19
N MET A 220 19.90 -19.11 -5.59
CA MET A 220 20.55 -17.96 -4.95
C MET A 220 20.09 -17.81 -3.48
N TRP A 221 18.78 -17.88 -3.22
CA TRP A 221 18.25 -17.77 -1.87
C TRP A 221 18.58 -18.99 -1.01
N VAL A 222 18.51 -20.19 -1.59
CA VAL A 222 18.93 -21.43 -0.90
C VAL A 222 20.39 -21.34 -0.45
N ASP A 223 21.28 -20.84 -1.31
CA ASP A 223 22.69 -20.66 -0.98
C ASP A 223 22.88 -19.58 0.12
N TYR A 224 22.16 -18.47 0.07
CA TYR A 224 22.25 -17.44 1.11
C TYR A 224 21.74 -17.91 2.46
N PHE A 225 20.63 -18.64 2.51
CA PHE A 225 20.17 -19.27 3.74
C PHE A 225 21.21 -20.21 4.32
N LYS A 226 21.83 -21.05 3.49
CA LYS A 226 22.90 -21.96 3.89
C LYS A 226 24.14 -21.22 4.41
N GLN A 227 24.59 -20.16 3.71
CA GLN A 227 25.70 -19.32 4.15
C GLN A 227 25.43 -18.64 5.48
N ALA A 228 24.22 -18.19 5.73
CA ALA A 228 23.79 -17.58 6.98
C ALA A 228 23.53 -18.62 8.10
N GLY A 229 23.60 -19.92 7.83
CA GLY A 229 23.28 -20.98 8.79
C GLY A 229 21.80 -21.04 9.18
N ILE A 230 20.91 -20.58 8.31
CA ILE A 230 19.47 -20.54 8.54
C ILE A 230 18.79 -21.68 7.78
N GLU A 231 18.06 -22.51 8.51
CA GLU A 231 17.21 -23.55 7.91
C GLU A 231 15.82 -23.00 7.57
N GLN A 232 15.28 -23.41 6.42
CA GLN A 232 13.93 -23.02 6.02
C GLN A 232 12.90 -23.92 6.72
N THR A 233 12.57 -23.57 7.96
CA THR A 233 11.64 -24.32 8.82
C THR A 233 10.51 -23.41 9.32
N PRO A 234 9.37 -23.96 9.76
CA PRO A 234 8.28 -23.20 10.35
C PRO A 234 8.71 -22.37 11.59
N GLU A 235 9.66 -22.87 12.39
CA GLU A 235 10.19 -22.17 13.56
C GLU A 235 10.90 -20.87 13.16
N ASN A 236 11.53 -20.86 11.98
CA ASN A 236 12.14 -19.69 11.38
C ASN A 236 11.14 -18.82 10.58
N GLY A 237 9.88 -19.25 10.53
CA GLY A 237 8.82 -18.54 9.79
C GLY A 237 8.84 -18.82 8.28
N LEU A 238 9.48 -19.92 7.86
CA LEU A 238 9.65 -20.31 6.48
C LEU A 238 9.02 -21.68 6.24
N GLY A 239 8.19 -21.81 5.20
CA GLY A 239 7.50 -23.06 4.92
C GLY A 239 6.23 -22.86 4.10
N ALA A 240 5.61 -23.97 3.71
CA ALA A 240 4.28 -23.96 3.14
C ALA A 240 3.21 -23.81 4.23
N THR A 241 2.11 -23.17 3.91
CA THR A 241 0.98 -22.99 4.82
C THR A 241 -0.30 -23.60 4.23
N PRO A 242 -1.31 -23.90 5.05
CA PRO A 242 -2.61 -24.34 4.56
C PRO A 242 -3.50 -23.21 4.01
N LEU A 243 -2.96 -22.00 3.77
CA LEU A 243 -3.69 -20.87 3.22
C LEU A 243 -4.32 -21.23 1.87
N THR A 244 -5.60 -20.93 1.71
CA THR A 244 -6.35 -21.10 0.46
C THR A 244 -6.82 -19.78 -0.14
N LYS A 245 -7.01 -18.75 0.71
CA LYS A 245 -7.45 -17.41 0.26
C LYS A 245 -6.82 -16.32 1.10
N TYR A 246 -6.23 -15.33 0.42
CA TYR A 246 -5.84 -14.05 0.99
C TYR A 246 -6.13 -12.95 -0.01
N ARG A 247 -7.28 -12.32 0.14
CA ARG A 247 -7.67 -11.14 -0.63
C ARG A 247 -7.69 -9.92 0.27
N ARG A 248 -7.06 -8.85 -0.16
CA ARG A 248 -6.98 -7.57 0.55
C ARG A 248 -7.56 -6.46 -0.29
N HIS A 249 -8.62 -5.85 0.21
CA HIS A 249 -9.20 -4.63 -0.32
C HIS A 249 -8.56 -3.44 0.39
N VAL A 250 -8.07 -2.47 -0.38
CA VAL A 250 -7.54 -1.22 0.15
C VAL A 250 -8.28 -0.07 -0.50
N LEU A 251 -8.86 0.82 0.32
CA LEU A 251 -9.47 2.05 -0.13
C LEU A 251 -8.78 3.24 0.53
N MET A 252 -8.53 4.27 -0.25
CA MET A 252 -8.24 5.61 0.29
C MET A 252 -9.50 6.46 0.09
N LEU A 253 -10.07 6.91 1.20
CA LEU A 253 -11.18 7.85 1.26
C LEU A 253 -10.57 9.23 1.47
N HIS A 254 -10.51 9.99 0.40
CA HIS A 254 -9.80 11.26 0.39
C HIS A 254 -10.44 12.29 1.34
N PRO A 255 -9.63 13.12 2.04
CA PRO A 255 -8.17 13.15 1.95
C PRO A 255 -7.42 12.34 3.03
N HIS A 256 -8.07 11.77 4.07
CA HIS A 256 -7.37 11.40 5.31
C HIS A 256 -7.67 10.00 5.86
N THR A 257 -8.46 9.18 5.17
CA THR A 257 -8.89 7.87 5.71
C THR A 257 -8.51 6.74 4.78
N VAL A 258 -7.93 5.67 5.34
CA VAL A 258 -7.63 4.42 4.61
C VAL A 258 -8.40 3.27 5.26
N ILE A 259 -8.99 2.42 4.42
CA ILE A 259 -9.68 1.19 4.80
C ILE A 259 -8.85 0.02 4.27
N VAL A 260 -8.57 -0.95 5.12
CA VAL A 260 -8.02 -2.25 4.73
C VAL A 260 -9.00 -3.34 5.19
N TYR A 261 -9.52 -4.11 4.24
CA TYR A 261 -10.43 -5.22 4.52
C TYR A 261 -9.86 -6.50 3.94
N ASP A 262 -9.64 -7.50 4.81
CA ASP A 262 -9.02 -8.78 4.48
C ASP A 262 -10.00 -9.93 4.54
N GLU A 263 -10.00 -10.76 3.49
CA GLU A 263 -10.67 -12.06 3.42
C GLU A 263 -9.62 -13.16 3.49
N LEU A 264 -9.70 -13.99 4.55
CA LEU A 264 -8.71 -15.01 4.87
C LEU A 264 -9.36 -16.37 5.04
N GLU A 265 -8.86 -17.40 4.32
CA GLU A 265 -9.31 -18.78 4.42
C GLU A 265 -8.11 -19.74 4.37
N ALA A 266 -8.19 -20.84 5.10
CA ALA A 266 -7.25 -21.93 5.11
C ALA A 266 -7.99 -23.28 5.08
N SER A 267 -7.32 -24.35 4.64
CA SER A 267 -7.92 -25.69 4.60
C SER A 267 -8.08 -26.35 5.98
N GLU A 268 -7.48 -25.77 7.01
CA GLU A 268 -7.58 -26.21 8.40
C GLU A 268 -7.49 -25.00 9.36
N ALA A 269 -7.73 -25.20 10.64
CA ALA A 269 -7.62 -24.16 11.65
C ALA A 269 -6.15 -23.73 11.84
N VAL A 270 -5.89 -22.43 11.76
CA VAL A 270 -4.57 -21.84 11.84
C VAL A 270 -4.53 -20.67 12.82
N ARG A 271 -3.34 -20.15 13.06
CA ARG A 271 -3.09 -18.87 13.69
C ARG A 271 -2.91 -17.81 12.60
N TRP A 272 -3.75 -16.78 12.61
CA TRP A 272 -3.65 -15.61 11.76
C TRP A 272 -2.93 -14.49 12.49
N GLU A 273 -1.96 -13.85 11.86
CA GLU A 273 -1.19 -12.74 12.42
C GLU A 273 -1.20 -11.58 11.43
N TRP A 274 -2.09 -10.61 11.65
CA TRP A 274 -2.16 -9.37 10.89
C TRP A 274 -1.12 -8.39 11.40
N LEU A 275 -0.31 -7.82 10.50
CA LEU A 275 0.89 -7.07 10.84
C LEU A 275 0.73 -5.59 10.48
N LEU A 276 1.22 -4.72 11.37
CA LEU A 276 1.36 -3.29 11.13
C LEU A 276 2.68 -2.79 11.73
N HIS A 277 3.38 -1.92 10.99
CA HIS A 277 4.71 -1.45 11.35
C HIS A 277 4.79 0.07 11.31
N SER A 278 5.54 0.63 12.25
CA SER A 278 5.75 2.07 12.36
C SER A 278 7.19 2.39 12.78
N PRO A 279 7.77 3.52 12.37
CA PRO A 279 9.03 3.99 12.94
C PRO A 279 8.93 4.35 14.41
N THR A 280 7.72 4.58 14.93
CA THR A 280 7.47 5.00 16.32
C THR A 280 6.55 4.02 17.03
N GLU A 281 6.62 4.01 18.37
CA GLU A 281 5.81 3.14 19.22
C GLU A 281 4.31 3.36 19.03
N PHE A 282 3.54 2.28 19.03
CA PHE A 282 2.08 2.34 19.06
C PHE A 282 1.60 2.54 20.50
N LYS A 283 0.75 3.55 20.69
CA LYS A 283 -0.07 3.65 21.92
C LYS A 283 -1.29 2.77 21.72
N ILE A 284 -1.41 1.69 22.48
CA ILE A 284 -2.43 0.65 22.30
C ILE A 284 -3.54 0.79 23.36
N ASP A 285 -4.78 1.00 22.91
CA ASP A 285 -5.98 0.74 23.70
C ASP A 285 -6.51 -0.66 23.37
N ALA A 286 -6.15 -1.64 24.20
CA ALA A 286 -6.48 -3.04 23.97
C ALA A 286 -8.00 -3.32 24.07
N VAL A 287 -8.76 -2.50 24.79
CA VAL A 287 -10.22 -2.65 24.94
C VAL A 287 -10.93 -2.17 23.70
N LYS A 288 -10.59 -0.97 23.24
CA LYS A 288 -11.16 -0.36 22.02
C LYS A 288 -10.55 -0.90 20.73
N LYS A 289 -9.47 -1.68 20.82
CA LYS A 289 -8.68 -2.15 19.66
C LYS A 289 -8.20 -0.98 18.80
N THR A 290 -7.78 0.09 19.46
CA THR A 290 -7.29 1.32 18.83
C THR A 290 -5.79 1.43 19.03
N LEU A 291 -5.11 1.80 17.96
CA LEU A 291 -3.66 2.02 17.89
C LEU A 291 -3.44 3.47 17.49
N SER A 292 -2.52 4.17 18.11
CA SER A 292 -2.13 5.49 17.65
C SER A 292 -0.63 5.68 17.63
N THR A 293 -0.16 6.45 16.66
CA THR A 293 1.22 6.91 16.54
C THR A 293 1.21 8.36 16.11
N ASP A 294 2.28 9.09 16.39
CA ASP A 294 2.39 10.52 16.07
C ASP A 294 3.78 10.88 15.53
N ASN A 295 3.85 11.99 14.81
CA ASN A 295 5.09 12.65 14.45
C ASN A 295 5.04 14.10 14.91
N LYS A 296 5.71 14.41 16.00
CA LYS A 296 5.70 15.75 16.60
C LYS A 296 6.38 16.80 15.71
N THR A 297 7.35 16.40 14.92
CA THR A 297 8.09 17.31 14.02
C THR A 297 7.21 17.76 12.85
N LYS A 298 6.45 16.84 12.27
CA LYS A 298 5.51 17.14 11.18
C LYS A 298 4.11 17.51 11.67
N GLY A 299 3.85 17.37 12.98
CA GLY A 299 2.60 17.80 13.63
C GLY A 299 1.38 16.96 13.27
N TRP A 300 1.52 15.65 13.04
CA TRP A 300 0.40 14.78 12.70
C TRP A 300 0.21 13.62 13.69
N VAL A 301 -1.00 13.09 13.73
CA VAL A 301 -1.40 11.90 14.47
C VAL A 301 -2.04 10.90 13.50
N ALA A 302 -1.69 9.63 13.62
CA ALA A 302 -2.38 8.51 12.96
C ALA A 302 -3.10 7.65 14.00
N VAL A 303 -4.35 7.29 13.72
CA VAL A 303 -5.14 6.39 14.55
C VAL A 303 -5.66 5.26 13.69
N THR A 304 -5.41 4.03 14.12
CA THR A 304 -5.94 2.81 13.48
C THR A 304 -6.87 2.11 14.46
N GLN A 305 -8.10 1.84 14.04
CA GLN A 305 -9.02 0.96 14.75
C GLN A 305 -9.14 -0.36 13.99
N LEU A 306 -8.95 -1.46 14.74
CA LEU A 306 -9.03 -2.81 14.20
C LEU A 306 -10.32 -3.51 14.63
N PHE A 307 -10.93 -4.19 13.68
CA PHE A 307 -12.10 -5.02 13.88
C PHE A 307 -11.84 -6.39 13.23
N GLY A 308 -12.34 -7.45 13.85
CA GLY A 308 -12.17 -8.82 13.34
C GLY A 308 -13.44 -9.61 13.44
N GLY A 309 -13.59 -10.63 12.60
CA GLY A 309 -14.66 -11.63 12.69
C GLY A 309 -14.53 -12.54 13.91
N HIS A 310 -13.31 -12.62 14.47
CA HIS A 310 -12.99 -13.35 15.70
C HIS A 310 -12.33 -12.41 16.71
N VAL A 311 -12.34 -12.83 17.99
CA VAL A 311 -11.59 -12.15 19.04
C VAL A 311 -10.11 -12.28 18.75
N PHE A 312 -9.36 -11.17 18.84
CA PHE A 312 -7.93 -11.13 18.62
C PHE A 312 -7.20 -10.42 19.76
N THR A 313 -5.93 -10.75 19.90
CA THR A 313 -5.00 -10.09 20.84
C THR A 313 -4.09 -9.15 20.09
N LEU A 314 -3.64 -8.08 20.76
CA LEU A 314 -2.66 -7.13 20.25
C LEU A 314 -1.36 -7.26 21.03
N SER A 315 -0.25 -7.29 20.32
CA SER A 315 1.09 -7.22 20.90
C SER A 315 2.00 -6.37 20.01
N GLN A 316 3.03 -5.78 20.61
CA GLN A 316 4.06 -5.06 19.86
C GLN A 316 5.46 -5.33 20.41
N THR A 317 6.46 -5.17 19.57
CA THR A 317 7.87 -5.20 19.91
C THR A 317 8.65 -4.25 19.01
N ASP A 318 9.78 -3.73 19.50
CA ASP A 318 10.76 -2.99 18.71
C ASP A 318 11.97 -3.85 18.32
N ARG A 319 11.91 -5.15 18.63
CA ARG A 319 13.03 -6.09 18.40
C ARG A 319 12.87 -6.79 17.04
N PHE A 320 13.92 -6.73 16.26
CA PHE A 320 14.09 -7.60 15.10
C PHE A 320 14.35 -9.04 15.53
N VAL A 321 13.86 -10.01 14.76
CA VAL A 321 14.19 -11.44 14.98
C VAL A 321 15.70 -11.68 14.85
N VAL A 322 16.30 -11.03 13.84
CA VAL A 322 17.75 -10.89 13.71
C VAL A 322 18.04 -9.41 13.62
N PRO A 323 18.77 -8.82 14.56
CA PRO A 323 19.12 -7.40 14.49
C PRO A 323 20.06 -7.11 13.33
N PRO A 324 20.12 -5.85 12.84
CA PRO A 324 21.10 -5.46 11.83
C PRO A 324 22.53 -5.65 12.38
N ALA A 325 23.45 -6.14 11.54
CA ALA A 325 24.84 -6.37 11.90
C ALA A 325 25.56 -5.05 12.25
N ILE A 326 25.24 -3.98 11.51
CA ILE A 326 25.67 -2.62 11.80
C ILE A 326 24.56 -1.95 12.58
N THR A 327 24.85 -1.53 13.80
CA THR A 327 23.92 -0.83 14.69
C THR A 327 24.33 0.63 14.86
N GLY A 328 23.39 1.51 15.18
CA GLY A 328 23.67 2.92 15.45
C GLY A 328 22.49 3.82 15.11
N ALA A 329 22.75 5.14 15.05
CA ALA A 329 21.70 6.14 14.77
C ALA A 329 21.06 5.99 13.38
N GLU A 330 21.77 5.38 12.42
CA GLU A 330 21.28 5.12 11.07
C GLU A 330 20.32 3.91 11.01
N TYR A 331 20.35 3.04 12.02
CA TYR A 331 19.58 1.80 12.09
C TYR A 331 18.83 1.70 13.43
N PRO A 332 17.94 2.66 13.74
CA PRO A 332 17.18 2.63 14.99
C PRO A 332 16.21 1.46 15.01
N ASN A 333 15.81 1.03 16.20
CA ASN A 333 14.72 0.07 16.34
C ASN A 333 13.43 0.63 15.73
N GLN A 334 12.60 -0.28 15.20
CA GLN A 334 11.32 0.02 14.59
C GLN A 334 10.25 -0.88 15.21
N TRP A 335 9.01 -0.43 15.20
CA TRP A 335 7.93 -1.08 15.93
C TRP A 335 7.12 -2.02 15.04
N HIS A 336 6.94 -3.24 15.54
CA HIS A 336 6.21 -4.33 14.91
C HIS A 336 4.99 -4.65 15.77
N LEU A 337 3.80 -4.39 15.25
CA LEU A 337 2.54 -4.75 15.88
C LEU A 337 1.98 -6.00 15.23
N THR A 338 1.41 -6.88 16.05
CA THR A 338 0.69 -8.08 15.62
C THR A 338 -0.70 -8.12 16.23
N ALA A 339 -1.72 -8.24 15.36
CA ALA A 339 -3.07 -8.62 15.78
C ALA A 339 -3.27 -10.11 15.46
N ARG A 340 -3.45 -10.93 16.53
CA ARG A 340 -3.44 -12.39 16.44
C ARG A 340 -4.83 -12.98 16.71
N VAL A 341 -5.27 -13.87 15.81
CA VAL A 341 -6.43 -14.76 15.96
C VAL A 341 -5.94 -16.20 15.93
N ASP A 342 -6.42 -17.03 16.86
CA ASP A 342 -6.04 -18.44 16.94
C ASP A 342 -7.20 -19.38 16.62
N GLY A 343 -6.90 -20.53 16.02
CA GLY A 343 -7.76 -21.70 15.99
C GLY A 343 -8.97 -21.59 15.08
N CYS A 344 -8.91 -20.83 13.98
CA CYS A 344 -9.97 -20.80 12.97
C CYS A 344 -9.42 -20.98 11.55
N SER A 345 -10.22 -21.59 10.68
CA SER A 345 -9.87 -21.80 9.27
C SER A 345 -10.23 -20.60 8.37
N ALA A 346 -11.08 -19.68 8.85
CA ALA A 346 -11.44 -18.49 8.13
C ALA A 346 -11.64 -17.31 9.08
N THR A 347 -11.23 -16.12 8.67
CA THR A 347 -11.48 -14.88 9.41
C THR A 347 -11.44 -13.67 8.47
N ARG A 348 -11.93 -12.55 8.94
CA ARG A 348 -11.82 -11.24 8.26
C ARG A 348 -11.31 -10.20 9.23
N PHE A 349 -10.52 -9.28 8.70
CA PHE A 349 -10.09 -8.08 9.41
C PHE A 349 -10.57 -6.84 8.67
N LEU A 350 -10.90 -5.81 9.44
CA LEU A 350 -11.13 -4.45 8.96
C LEU A 350 -10.25 -3.52 9.77
N ALA A 351 -9.37 -2.79 9.11
CA ALA A 351 -8.62 -1.68 9.68
C ALA A 351 -9.16 -0.37 9.11
N ILE A 352 -9.51 0.57 9.98
CA ILE A 352 -9.86 1.94 9.63
C ILE A 352 -8.73 2.83 10.14
N ILE A 353 -7.99 3.41 9.23
CA ILE A 353 -6.80 4.23 9.49
C ILE A 353 -7.14 5.67 9.16
N GLN A 354 -6.92 6.57 10.11
CA GLN A 354 -7.10 8.01 9.93
C GLN A 354 -5.79 8.72 10.24
N VAL A 355 -5.39 9.65 9.38
CA VAL A 355 -4.18 10.44 9.57
C VAL A 355 -4.53 11.91 9.39
N GLY A 356 -4.09 12.76 10.29
CA GLY A 356 -4.38 14.20 10.20
C GLY A 356 -3.57 15.03 11.19
N ASP A 357 -3.66 16.34 11.03
CA ASP A 357 -2.98 17.32 11.87
C ASP A 357 -3.72 17.58 13.19
N GLU A 358 -4.98 17.22 13.23
CA GLU A 358 -5.87 17.38 14.39
C GLU A 358 -6.38 16.03 14.90
N ALA A 359 -7.12 16.05 15.98
CA ALA A 359 -7.74 14.85 16.54
C ALA A 359 -8.62 14.15 15.50
N VAL A 360 -8.31 12.88 15.24
CA VAL A 360 -9.04 12.05 14.29
C VAL A 360 -10.42 11.70 14.82
N SER A 361 -11.37 11.55 13.91
CA SER A 361 -12.75 11.18 14.24
C SER A 361 -12.80 9.82 14.94
N ILE A 362 -13.71 9.66 15.89
CA ILE A 362 -13.96 8.37 16.54
C ILE A 362 -14.83 7.53 15.60
N VAL A 363 -14.45 6.28 15.40
CA VAL A 363 -15.27 5.32 14.67
C VAL A 363 -16.43 4.85 15.58
N ASN A 364 -17.65 5.15 15.18
CA ASN A 364 -18.85 4.62 15.83
C ASN A 364 -19.31 3.37 15.09
N ARG A 365 -19.42 2.24 15.82
CA ARG A 365 -19.85 0.96 15.28
C ARG A 365 -21.28 0.63 15.71
N ASP A 366 -22.10 0.24 14.74
CA ASP A 366 -23.41 -0.37 14.96
C ASP A 366 -23.55 -1.62 14.07
N GLY A 367 -23.44 -2.80 14.69
CA GLY A 367 -23.42 -4.08 13.96
C GLY A 367 -22.24 -4.17 12.99
N ASP A 368 -22.56 -4.28 11.70
CA ASP A 368 -21.60 -4.30 10.59
C ASP A 368 -21.39 -2.91 9.95
N THR A 369 -21.94 -1.84 10.56
CA THR A 369 -21.84 -0.47 10.09
C THR A 369 -20.86 0.33 10.97
N PHE A 370 -19.96 1.08 10.33
CA PHE A 370 -18.93 1.89 10.95
C PHE A 370 -19.04 3.31 10.39
N ASN A 371 -19.18 4.31 11.27
CA ASN A 371 -19.25 5.71 10.88
C ASN A 371 -17.97 6.43 11.31
N VAL A 372 -17.34 7.13 10.39
CA VAL A 372 -16.11 7.86 10.58
C VAL A 372 -16.13 9.18 9.80
N GLY A 373 -16.16 10.30 10.49
CA GLY A 373 -16.41 11.60 9.84
C GLY A 373 -17.71 11.58 9.03
N ASP A 374 -17.62 11.93 7.75
CA ASP A 374 -18.76 11.90 6.82
C ASP A 374 -18.90 10.57 6.05
N TRP A 375 -18.08 9.58 6.38
CA TRP A 375 -18.11 8.27 5.76
C TRP A 375 -18.93 7.28 6.56
N THR A 376 -19.76 6.50 5.86
CA THR A 376 -20.43 5.28 6.37
C THR A 376 -19.82 4.08 5.66
N ILE A 377 -19.31 3.13 6.45
CA ILE A 377 -18.68 1.91 5.98
C ILE A 377 -19.53 0.73 6.47
N LYS A 378 -19.97 -0.15 5.59
CA LYS A 378 -20.59 -1.42 5.94
C LYS A 378 -19.64 -2.54 5.54
N ALA A 379 -19.22 -3.37 6.50
CA ALA A 379 -18.28 -4.46 6.26
C ALA A 379 -18.73 -5.72 7.01
N VAL A 380 -18.97 -6.81 6.28
CA VAL A 380 -19.34 -8.10 6.87
C VAL A 380 -18.07 -8.80 7.36
N LEU A 381 -17.92 -8.90 8.69
CA LEU A 381 -16.74 -9.52 9.33
C LEU A 381 -16.94 -11.01 9.63
N ASP A 382 -18.18 -11.50 9.68
CA ASP A 382 -18.50 -12.91 9.85
C ASP A 382 -18.10 -13.70 8.60
N ALA A 383 -17.04 -14.52 8.71
CA ALA A 383 -16.50 -15.29 7.60
C ALA A 383 -17.45 -16.40 7.11
N SER A 384 -18.50 -16.75 7.85
CA SER A 384 -19.52 -17.70 7.41
C SER A 384 -20.51 -17.12 6.40
N LYS A 385 -20.56 -15.79 6.27
CA LYS A 385 -21.41 -15.07 5.32
C LYS A 385 -20.63 -14.68 4.06
N ALA A 386 -21.34 -14.31 2.99
CA ALA A 386 -20.71 -13.70 1.81
C ALA A 386 -19.93 -12.42 2.20
N PRO A 387 -18.75 -12.17 1.60
CA PRO A 387 -18.01 -10.96 1.88
C PRO A 387 -18.69 -9.76 1.25
N GLU A 388 -18.82 -8.68 2.02
CA GLU A 388 -19.37 -7.41 1.58
C GLU A 388 -18.60 -6.26 2.18
N LEU A 389 -18.34 -5.24 1.36
CA LEU A 389 -17.76 -3.97 1.76
C LEU A 389 -18.41 -2.85 0.97
N THR A 390 -19.13 -1.98 1.66
CA THR A 390 -19.74 -0.79 1.05
C THR A 390 -19.27 0.44 1.79
N VAL A 391 -18.91 1.49 1.06
CA VAL A 391 -18.49 2.77 1.60
C VAL A 391 -19.30 3.86 0.91
N SER A 392 -19.85 4.79 1.66
CA SER A 392 -20.60 5.94 1.11
C SER A 392 -20.27 7.21 1.88
N HIS A 393 -20.19 8.32 1.17
CA HIS A 393 -20.07 9.65 1.78
C HIS A 393 -21.46 10.26 1.99
N ARG A 394 -21.66 10.98 3.10
CA ARG A 394 -22.98 11.52 3.45
C ARG A 394 -23.43 12.69 2.59
N THR A 395 -22.50 13.53 2.19
CA THR A 395 -22.78 14.79 1.45
C THR A 395 -22.32 14.72 0.00
N GLU A 396 -21.22 14.01 -0.27
CA GLU A 396 -20.72 13.81 -1.63
C GLU A 396 -21.38 12.57 -2.26
N GLN A 397 -21.56 12.61 -3.56
CA GLN A 397 -22.16 11.50 -4.30
C GLN A 397 -21.13 10.40 -4.59
N ALA A 398 -20.37 9.97 -3.57
CA ALA A 398 -19.33 8.97 -3.69
C ALA A 398 -19.73 7.66 -2.99
N VAL A 399 -19.72 6.56 -3.74
CA VAL A 399 -20.06 5.23 -3.24
C VAL A 399 -19.11 4.19 -3.83
N PHE A 400 -18.54 3.37 -2.96
CA PHE A 400 -17.89 2.11 -3.34
C PHE A 400 -18.70 0.93 -2.81
N SER A 401 -18.79 -0.14 -3.59
CA SER A 401 -19.45 -1.37 -3.13
C SER A 401 -18.80 -2.61 -3.73
N TYR A 402 -18.47 -3.57 -2.88
CA TYR A 402 -18.01 -4.91 -3.22
C TYR A 402 -18.95 -5.95 -2.58
N GLY A 403 -19.29 -7.01 -3.31
CA GLY A 403 -20.12 -8.10 -2.81
C GLY A 403 -21.27 -8.46 -3.76
N THR A 404 -22.36 -8.97 -3.19
CA THR A 404 -23.51 -9.47 -3.93
C THR A 404 -24.65 -8.45 -4.00
N ASP A 405 -24.76 -7.56 -3.02
CA ASP A 405 -25.85 -6.60 -2.92
C ASP A 405 -25.72 -5.47 -3.96
N ASN A 406 -26.87 -5.03 -4.46
CA ASN A 406 -26.98 -3.85 -5.32
C ASN A 406 -26.90 -2.59 -4.45
N PRO A 407 -25.89 -1.69 -4.68
CA PRO A 407 -25.79 -0.47 -3.91
C PRO A 407 -26.90 0.53 -4.29
N ALA A 408 -27.27 1.39 -3.34
CA ALA A 408 -28.07 2.58 -3.63
C ALA A 408 -27.14 3.72 -4.06
N LEU A 409 -27.41 4.31 -5.22
CA LEU A 409 -26.73 5.48 -5.78
C LEU A 409 -27.76 6.59 -5.94
N ASN A 410 -27.56 7.73 -5.28
CA ASN A 410 -28.50 8.87 -5.34
C ASN A 410 -29.97 8.46 -5.06
N GLY A 411 -30.19 7.55 -4.10
CA GLY A 411 -31.51 7.06 -3.75
C GLY A 411 -32.09 5.99 -4.68
N ASN A 412 -31.39 5.63 -5.75
CA ASN A 412 -31.79 4.59 -6.69
C ASN A 412 -30.92 3.34 -6.53
N PHE A 413 -31.50 2.15 -6.59
CA PHE A 413 -30.71 0.92 -6.61
C PHE A 413 -30.05 0.74 -7.98
N TYR A 414 -28.73 0.50 -7.94
CA TYR A 414 -27.96 0.17 -9.12
C TYR A 414 -27.82 -1.35 -9.25
N SER A 415 -28.30 -1.91 -10.36
CA SER A 415 -28.16 -3.35 -10.63
C SER A 415 -26.74 -3.67 -11.09
N ARG A 416 -26.02 -4.49 -10.29
CA ARG A 416 -24.71 -5.02 -10.68
C ARG A 416 -24.85 -5.87 -11.94
N GLN A 417 -23.86 -5.78 -12.82
CA GLN A 417 -23.76 -6.66 -13.99
C GLN A 417 -23.19 -8.03 -13.62
N TYR A 418 -22.34 -8.07 -12.58
CA TYR A 418 -21.60 -9.25 -12.18
C TYR A 418 -21.64 -9.44 -10.67
N THR A 419 -22.05 -10.62 -10.21
CA THR A 419 -21.99 -11.00 -8.80
C THR A 419 -20.55 -10.99 -8.30
N GLY A 420 -20.30 -10.39 -7.15
CA GLY A 420 -18.97 -10.27 -6.56
C GLY A 420 -18.05 -9.24 -7.24
N SER A 421 -18.62 -8.38 -8.10
CA SER A 421 -17.90 -7.25 -8.68
C SER A 421 -17.54 -6.19 -7.62
N SER A 422 -16.57 -5.34 -7.95
CA SER A 422 -16.34 -4.06 -7.28
C SER A 422 -16.94 -2.95 -8.13
N LEU A 423 -17.70 -2.05 -7.49
CA LEU A 423 -18.37 -0.94 -8.14
C LEU A 423 -17.94 0.36 -7.46
N LEU A 424 -17.55 1.35 -8.24
CA LEU A 424 -17.26 2.71 -7.82
C LEU A 424 -18.21 3.67 -8.54
N TYR A 425 -18.94 4.49 -7.78
CA TYR A 425 -19.64 5.66 -8.25
C TYR A 425 -18.95 6.89 -7.66
N ASP A 426 -18.35 7.70 -8.49
CA ASP A 426 -17.56 8.86 -8.07
C ASP A 426 -17.42 9.85 -9.24
N GLU A 427 -16.90 11.03 -8.97
CA GLU A 427 -16.45 11.95 -10.02
C GLU A 427 -15.14 11.42 -10.63
N ILE A 428 -15.18 11.12 -11.92
CA ILE A 428 -14.07 10.60 -12.72
C ILE A 428 -14.02 11.44 -13.99
N ASP A 429 -12.86 12.01 -14.33
CA ASP A 429 -12.68 12.90 -15.48
C ASP A 429 -13.68 14.07 -15.53
N GLY A 430 -14.01 14.64 -14.36
CA GLY A 430 -14.94 15.78 -14.23
C GLY A 430 -16.42 15.43 -14.38
N ALA A 431 -16.79 14.15 -14.36
CA ALA A 431 -18.18 13.70 -14.44
C ALA A 431 -18.45 12.54 -13.47
N TYR A 432 -19.66 12.49 -12.89
CA TYR A 432 -20.08 11.35 -12.07
C TYR A 432 -20.33 10.13 -12.93
N GLN A 433 -19.63 9.06 -12.67
CA GLN A 433 -19.64 7.83 -13.44
C GLN A 433 -19.71 6.60 -12.54
N VAL A 434 -20.26 5.50 -13.05
CA VAL A 434 -20.16 4.19 -12.45
C VAL A 434 -19.11 3.37 -13.18
N VAL A 435 -18.14 2.86 -12.44
CA VAL A 435 -17.15 1.90 -12.93
C VAL A 435 -17.40 0.57 -12.21
N GLU A 436 -17.56 -0.52 -12.95
CA GLU A 436 -17.72 -1.87 -12.41
C GLU A 436 -16.61 -2.79 -12.92
N MET A 437 -15.97 -3.53 -12.00
CA MET A 437 -14.85 -4.43 -12.30
C MET A 437 -15.05 -5.80 -11.69
N THR A 438 -14.63 -6.82 -12.43
CA THR A 438 -14.39 -8.19 -11.93
C THR A 438 -12.93 -8.57 -12.13
N ASP A 439 -12.49 -9.71 -11.60
CA ASP A 439 -11.13 -10.23 -11.79
C ASP A 439 -10.83 -10.62 -13.26
N ARG A 440 -11.83 -10.71 -14.10
CA ARG A 440 -11.73 -11.23 -15.48
C ARG A 440 -12.16 -10.25 -16.57
N SER A 441 -12.83 -9.17 -16.21
CA SER A 441 -13.37 -8.25 -17.22
C SER A 441 -12.54 -6.98 -17.33
N PRO A 442 -12.46 -6.39 -18.53
CA PRO A 442 -12.05 -5.01 -18.65
C PRO A 442 -13.05 -4.10 -17.91
N ILE A 443 -12.60 -2.91 -17.57
CA ILE A 443 -13.44 -1.88 -16.96
C ILE A 443 -14.66 -1.63 -17.85
N SER A 444 -15.87 -1.79 -17.30
CA SER A 444 -17.07 -1.27 -17.94
C SER A 444 -17.44 0.06 -17.30
N THR A 445 -17.31 1.15 -18.05
CA THR A 445 -17.70 2.48 -17.60
C THR A 445 -19.09 2.82 -18.12
N ARG A 446 -19.96 3.30 -17.27
CA ARG A 446 -21.28 3.83 -17.66
C ARG A 446 -21.46 5.22 -17.09
N VAL A 447 -21.78 6.14 -17.96
CA VAL A 447 -22.23 7.48 -17.55
C VAL A 447 -23.64 7.32 -16.98
N VAL A 448 -23.85 7.76 -15.74
CA VAL A 448 -25.19 7.86 -15.15
C VAL A 448 -25.71 9.23 -15.53
N ASN A 449 -26.65 9.28 -16.46
CA ASN A 449 -27.38 10.53 -16.71
C ASN A 449 -28.13 10.91 -15.45
N GLN A 450 -27.96 12.16 -15.02
CA GLN A 450 -28.61 12.75 -13.85
C GLN A 450 -30.13 12.79 -14.02
#